data_09777cefe204a761973fcc553802eb74
#
_entry.id   09777cefe204a761973fcc553802eb74
#
_cell.length_a   1.000
_cell.length_b   1.000
_cell.length_c   1.000
_cell.angle_alpha   90.00
_cell.angle_beta   90.00
_cell.angle_gamma   90.00
#
_symmetry.space_group_name_H-M   'P 1'
#
loop_
_entity.id
_entity.type
_entity.pdbx_description
1 polymer ?
#
loop_
_entity_poly.entity_id
_entity_poly.type
_entity_poly.pdbx_seq_one_letter_code
_entity_poly.pdbx_strand_id
1 'polypeptide(L)'
;MWHYRRMAKTPARPTPWARWMFRTTVTAEALLAFAQPVLIGGFLQGHYASLQLHKENATFTGVTAMVMLLAAVLQWRPGRGPAWPVFASLTVVAAIVAQIITGYARTLAVHVPLGVLIITGDVLLLVQVWKPARAVTEDAGAPAETVTAGSGHAS
;
A
#
# COMPACT_ATOMS: atom_id res chain seq x y z
N MET A 1 -25.39 -41.16 -10.50
CA MET A 1 -24.06 -40.60 -10.17
C MET A 1 -24.07 -39.11 -10.48
N TRP A 2 -24.35 -38.25 -9.48
CA TRP A 2 -24.53 -36.81 -9.65
C TRP A 2 -23.18 -36.13 -9.55
N HIS A 3 -22.63 -35.62 -10.67
CA HIS A 3 -21.45 -34.77 -10.66
C HIS A 3 -21.82 -33.37 -10.15
N TYR A 4 -21.63 -33.11 -8.84
CA TYR A 4 -21.70 -31.78 -8.26
C TYR A 4 -20.49 -30.99 -8.76
N ARG A 5 -20.67 -30.26 -9.86
CA ARG A 5 -19.67 -29.32 -10.37
C ARG A 5 -19.62 -28.15 -9.39
N ARG A 6 -18.63 -28.13 -8.50
CA ARG A 6 -18.33 -26.95 -7.68
C ARG A 6 -18.07 -25.79 -8.64
N MET A 7 -19.04 -24.88 -8.74
CA MET A 7 -18.81 -23.60 -9.38
C MET A 7 -17.73 -22.89 -8.56
N ALA A 8 -16.52 -22.78 -9.12
CA ALA A 8 -15.47 -21.96 -8.53
C ALA A 8 -15.99 -20.53 -8.47
N LYS A 9 -16.21 -20.01 -7.24
CA LYS A 9 -16.60 -18.62 -7.03
C LYS A 9 -15.49 -17.76 -7.59
N THR A 10 -15.73 -17.08 -8.71
CA THR A 10 -14.83 -16.07 -9.24
C THR A 10 -14.53 -15.06 -8.14
N PRO A 11 -13.25 -14.82 -7.79
CA PRO A 11 -12.94 -13.83 -6.75
C PRO A 11 -13.49 -12.48 -7.16
N ALA A 12 -14.31 -11.89 -6.28
CA ALA A 12 -14.92 -10.58 -6.56
C ALA A 12 -13.81 -9.54 -6.71
N ARG A 13 -13.79 -8.84 -7.84
CA ARG A 13 -12.82 -7.76 -8.08
C ARG A 13 -13.06 -6.62 -7.10
N PRO A 14 -12.00 -6.04 -6.50
CA PRO A 14 -12.13 -4.88 -5.64
C PRO A 14 -12.84 -3.74 -6.37
N THR A 15 -13.73 -3.04 -5.66
CA THR A 15 -14.44 -1.90 -6.23
C THR A 15 -13.47 -0.79 -6.63
N PRO A 16 -13.55 -0.24 -7.84
CA PRO A 16 -12.56 0.71 -8.35
C PRO A 16 -12.39 1.94 -7.46
N TRP A 17 -13.49 2.50 -6.93
CA TRP A 17 -13.45 3.71 -6.08
C TRP A 17 -12.67 3.50 -4.77
N ALA A 18 -12.87 2.35 -4.09
CA ALA A 18 -12.18 2.05 -2.83
C ALA A 18 -10.67 1.92 -3.04
N ARG A 19 -10.24 1.33 -4.17
CA ARG A 19 -8.83 1.24 -4.54
C ARG A 19 -8.24 2.61 -4.85
N TRP A 20 -8.98 3.48 -5.54
CA TRP A 20 -8.52 4.84 -5.81
C TRP A 20 -8.41 5.66 -4.54
N MET A 21 -9.40 5.59 -3.66
CA MET A 21 -9.38 6.24 -2.36
C MET A 21 -8.14 5.84 -1.54
N PHE A 22 -7.82 4.55 -1.48
CA PHE A 22 -6.63 4.08 -0.79
C PHE A 22 -5.34 4.57 -1.46
N ARG A 23 -5.24 4.55 -2.78
CA ARG A 23 -4.07 5.04 -3.53
C ARG A 23 -3.82 6.53 -3.29
N THR A 24 -4.85 7.35 -3.35
CA THR A 24 -4.71 8.80 -3.13
C THR A 24 -4.30 9.13 -1.70
N THR A 25 -4.85 8.44 -0.70
CA THR A 25 -4.45 8.63 0.70
C THR A 25 -3.02 8.18 0.97
N VAL A 26 -2.56 7.06 0.41
CA VAL A 26 -1.15 6.62 0.49
C VAL A 26 -0.23 7.66 -0.17
N THR A 27 -0.63 8.22 -1.31
CA THR A 27 0.17 9.25 -1.98
C THR A 27 0.28 10.52 -1.13
N ALA A 28 -0.84 10.98 -0.57
CA ALA A 28 -0.84 12.14 0.32
C ALA A 28 0.02 11.91 1.57
N GLU A 29 -0.08 10.73 2.18
CA GLU A 29 0.72 10.34 3.33
C GLU A 29 2.22 10.37 3.04
N ALA A 30 2.65 9.75 1.94
CA ALA A 30 4.05 9.74 1.53
C ALA A 30 4.60 11.16 1.28
N LEU A 31 3.80 12.07 0.69
CA LEU A 31 4.19 13.46 0.48
C LEU A 31 4.34 14.22 1.79
N LEU A 32 3.41 14.06 2.74
CA LEU A 32 3.47 14.69 4.06
C LEU A 32 4.65 14.15 4.88
N ALA A 33 4.89 12.84 4.85
CA ALA A 33 6.03 12.22 5.51
C ALA A 33 7.35 12.73 4.93
N PHE A 34 7.45 12.88 3.61
CA PHE A 34 8.63 13.44 2.95
C PHE A 34 8.85 14.92 3.23
N ALA A 35 7.79 15.70 3.46
CA ALA A 35 7.90 17.09 3.86
C ALA A 35 8.55 17.27 5.26
N GLN A 36 8.47 16.29 6.14
CA GLN A 36 9.01 16.38 7.51
C GLN A 36 10.51 16.69 7.57
N PRO A 37 11.42 15.98 6.89
CA PRO A 37 12.84 16.31 6.89
C PRO A 37 13.15 17.64 6.20
N VAL A 38 12.35 18.04 5.20
CA VAL A 38 12.51 19.33 4.53
C VAL A 38 12.24 20.47 5.52
N LEU A 39 11.16 20.38 6.30
CA LEU A 39 10.78 21.39 7.27
C LEU A 39 11.78 21.49 8.44
N ILE A 40 12.24 20.36 8.96
CA ILE A 40 13.25 20.38 10.01
C ILE A 40 14.62 20.86 9.47
N GLY A 41 14.95 20.56 8.21
CA GLY A 41 16.13 21.09 7.54
C GLY A 41 16.10 22.61 7.46
N GLY A 42 14.95 23.22 7.13
CA GLY A 42 14.74 24.67 7.17
C GLY A 42 14.98 25.26 8.57
N PHE A 43 14.49 24.61 9.61
CA PHE A 43 14.77 25.01 10.99
C PHE A 43 16.27 25.01 11.31
N LEU A 44 16.98 23.95 10.93
CA LEU A 44 18.43 23.84 11.14
C LEU A 44 19.24 24.88 10.39
N GLN A 45 18.69 25.47 9.32
CA GLN A 45 19.28 26.59 8.58
C GLN A 45 18.94 27.97 9.18
N GLY A 46 18.25 28.01 10.34
CA GLY A 46 17.90 29.25 11.03
C GLY A 46 16.50 29.81 10.70
N HIS A 47 15.69 29.09 9.90
CA HIS A 47 14.29 29.47 9.65
C HIS A 47 13.39 28.94 10.77
N TYR A 48 13.35 29.63 11.90
CA TYR A 48 12.66 29.15 13.11
C TYR A 48 11.17 28.83 12.93
N ALA A 49 10.47 29.53 12.02
CA ALA A 49 9.08 29.22 11.66
C ALA A 49 8.89 27.78 11.12
N SER A 50 9.93 27.20 10.51
CA SER A 50 9.89 25.84 9.97
C SER A 50 9.69 24.76 11.04
N LEU A 51 10.07 25.02 12.31
CA LEU A 51 9.77 24.11 13.41
C LEU A 51 8.27 24.03 13.71
N GLN A 52 7.58 25.16 13.63
CA GLN A 52 6.13 25.19 13.79
C GLN A 52 5.45 24.45 12.64
N LEU A 53 5.87 24.71 11.40
CA LEU A 53 5.37 23.99 10.22
C LEU A 53 5.62 22.48 10.31
N HIS A 54 6.79 22.06 10.85
CA HIS A 54 7.07 20.63 11.09
C HIS A 54 6.06 20.01 12.06
N LYS A 55 5.70 20.70 13.14
CA LYS A 55 4.69 20.23 14.10
C LYS A 55 3.29 20.16 13.50
N GLU A 56 2.90 21.18 12.73
CA GLU A 56 1.60 21.21 12.04
C GLU A 56 1.52 20.10 11.00
N ASN A 57 2.57 19.93 10.19
CA ASN A 57 2.65 18.84 9.21
C ASN A 57 2.59 17.46 9.88
N ALA A 58 3.17 17.28 11.08
CA ALA A 58 3.04 16.02 11.84
C ALA A 58 1.59 15.72 12.22
N THR A 59 0.79 16.77 12.53
CA THR A 59 -0.65 16.60 12.76
C THR A 59 -1.38 16.18 11.49
N PHE A 60 -1.10 16.83 10.36
CA PHE A 60 -1.69 16.44 9.07
C PHE A 60 -1.31 15.01 8.67
N THR A 61 -0.04 14.62 8.86
CA THR A 61 0.43 13.24 8.65
C THR A 61 -0.37 12.26 9.50
N GLY A 62 -0.54 12.52 10.80
CA GLY A 62 -1.35 11.67 11.68
C GLY A 62 -2.81 11.54 11.24
N VAL A 63 -3.44 12.63 10.85
CA VAL A 63 -4.83 12.63 10.34
C VAL A 63 -4.92 11.86 9.02
N THR A 64 -3.99 12.09 8.08
CA THR A 64 -3.97 11.42 6.79
C THR A 64 -3.75 9.91 6.94
N ALA A 65 -2.87 9.48 7.86
CA ALA A 65 -2.69 8.07 8.19
C ALA A 65 -3.97 7.40 8.71
N MET A 66 -4.76 8.11 9.53
CA MET A 66 -6.07 7.61 9.98
C MET A 66 -7.07 7.48 8.82
N VAL A 67 -7.10 8.47 7.91
CA VAL A 67 -7.94 8.41 6.70
C VAL A 67 -7.47 7.28 5.79
N MET A 68 -6.16 7.07 5.64
CA MET A 68 -5.58 5.96 4.91
C MET A 68 -5.99 4.60 5.49
N LEU A 69 -5.97 4.45 6.82
CA LEU A 69 -6.44 3.23 7.50
C LEU A 69 -7.93 3.00 7.24
N LEU A 70 -8.76 4.05 7.31
CA LEU A 70 -10.18 3.96 6.97
C LEU A 70 -10.38 3.52 5.52
N ALA A 71 -9.64 4.12 4.57
CA ALA A 71 -9.68 3.75 3.15
C ALA A 71 -9.27 2.29 2.92
N ALA A 72 -8.26 1.80 3.67
CA ALA A 72 -7.84 0.40 3.63
C ALA A 72 -8.94 -0.55 4.13
N VAL A 73 -9.63 -0.20 5.22
CA VAL A 73 -10.77 -0.97 5.76
C VAL A 73 -11.93 -1.00 4.77
N LEU A 74 -12.26 0.14 4.16
CA LEU A 74 -13.30 0.24 3.14
C LEU A 74 -12.95 -0.57 1.89
N GLN A 75 -11.68 -0.60 1.50
CA GLN A 75 -11.23 -1.45 0.40
C GLN A 75 -11.33 -2.94 0.75
N TRP A 76 -11.03 -3.33 1.99
CA TRP A 76 -11.05 -4.71 2.43
C TRP A 76 -12.47 -5.25 2.58
N ARG A 77 -13.32 -4.63 3.40
CA ARG A 77 -14.65 -5.16 3.76
C ARG A 77 -15.71 -4.94 2.68
N PRO A 78 -16.22 -3.72 2.43
CA PRO A 78 -17.20 -3.51 1.38
C PRO A 78 -16.58 -3.60 -0.02
N GLY A 79 -15.31 -3.23 -0.17
CA GLY A 79 -14.59 -3.25 -1.44
C GLY A 79 -14.13 -4.64 -1.88
N ARG A 80 -14.24 -5.67 -1.02
CA ARG A 80 -13.81 -7.05 -1.27
C ARG A 80 -12.35 -7.20 -1.70
N GLY A 81 -11.53 -6.25 -1.29
CA GLY A 81 -10.09 -6.25 -1.54
C GLY A 81 -9.32 -7.13 -0.56
N PRO A 82 -7.98 -7.23 -0.70
CA PRO A 82 -7.13 -7.94 0.23
C PRO A 82 -7.06 -7.22 1.59
N ALA A 83 -6.73 -7.95 2.65
CA ALA A 83 -6.62 -7.39 4.01
C ALA A 83 -5.27 -6.71 4.29
N TRP A 84 -4.21 -7.02 3.54
CA TRP A 84 -2.86 -6.51 3.80
C TRP A 84 -2.76 -4.98 3.91
N PRO A 85 -3.54 -4.16 3.15
CA PRO A 85 -3.49 -2.71 3.29
C PRO A 85 -3.89 -2.23 4.67
N VAL A 86 -4.81 -2.94 5.35
CA VAL A 86 -5.24 -2.60 6.72
C VAL A 86 -4.08 -2.77 7.70
N PHE A 87 -3.35 -3.89 7.62
CA PHE A 87 -2.20 -4.14 8.49
C PHE A 87 -1.06 -3.16 8.21
N ALA A 88 -0.77 -2.88 6.94
CA ALA A 88 0.22 -1.89 6.55
C ALA A 88 -0.13 -0.49 7.10
N SER A 89 -1.37 -0.03 6.89
CA SER A 89 -1.83 1.26 7.39
C SER A 89 -1.82 1.34 8.92
N LEU A 90 -2.19 0.26 9.60
CA LEU A 90 -2.14 0.20 11.07
C LEU A 90 -0.71 0.33 11.59
N THR A 91 0.26 -0.31 10.92
CA THR A 91 1.68 -0.18 11.24
C THR A 91 2.16 1.26 11.06
N VAL A 92 1.78 1.93 9.95
CA VAL A 92 2.11 3.34 9.72
C VAL A 92 1.51 4.22 10.81
N VAL A 93 0.22 4.06 11.15
CA VAL A 93 -0.43 4.81 12.23
C VAL A 93 0.32 4.63 13.55
N ALA A 94 0.63 3.40 13.93
CA ALA A 94 1.36 3.12 15.18
C ALA A 94 2.75 3.76 15.19
N ALA A 95 3.47 3.70 14.07
CA ALA A 95 4.79 4.32 13.92
C ALA A 95 4.71 5.86 14.02
N ILE A 96 3.70 6.49 13.40
CA ILE A 96 3.48 7.95 13.47
C ILE A 96 3.14 8.38 14.90
N VAL A 97 2.30 7.63 15.63
CA VAL A 97 2.01 7.90 17.04
C VAL A 97 3.30 7.86 17.86
N ALA A 98 4.12 6.81 17.70
CA ALA A 98 5.42 6.70 18.37
C ALA A 98 6.36 7.85 17.97
N GLN A 99 6.36 8.24 16.69
CA GLN A 99 7.14 9.36 16.17
C GLN A 99 6.77 10.69 16.83
N ILE A 100 5.47 10.98 16.96
CA ILE A 100 4.98 12.18 17.63
C ILE A 100 5.39 12.18 19.11
N ILE A 101 5.19 11.06 19.80
CA ILE A 101 5.55 10.93 21.23
C ILE A 101 7.05 11.17 21.42
N THR A 102 7.91 10.53 20.63
CA THR A 102 9.37 10.67 20.75
C THR A 102 9.87 12.07 20.38
N GLY A 103 9.16 12.75 19.46
CA GLY A 103 9.43 14.14 19.11
C GLY A 103 9.14 15.09 20.26
N TYR A 104 7.98 14.99 20.90
CA TYR A 104 7.64 15.79 22.08
C TYR A 104 8.52 15.46 23.29
N ALA A 105 8.87 14.19 23.49
CA ALA A 105 9.80 13.76 24.52
C ALA A 105 11.27 14.17 24.24
N ARG A 106 11.56 14.75 23.08
CA ARG A 106 12.90 15.15 22.62
C ARG A 106 13.91 14.00 22.58
N THR A 107 13.45 12.76 22.42
CA THR A 107 14.31 11.57 22.29
C THR A 107 14.79 11.42 20.84
N LEU A 108 15.63 12.34 20.38
CA LEU A 108 16.04 12.44 18.97
C LEU A 108 16.73 11.20 18.46
N ALA A 109 17.45 10.46 19.34
CA ALA A 109 18.12 9.20 18.99
C ALA A 109 17.15 8.10 18.53
N VAL A 110 15.86 8.17 18.93
CA VAL A 110 14.79 7.27 18.47
C VAL A 110 13.96 7.95 17.39
N HIS A 111 13.61 9.24 17.59
CA HIS A 111 12.77 9.99 16.67
C HIS A 111 13.35 10.02 15.25
N VAL A 112 14.65 10.30 15.09
CA VAL A 112 15.26 10.44 13.76
C VAL A 112 15.28 9.11 12.99
N PRO A 113 15.79 8.00 13.54
CA PRO A 113 15.74 6.70 12.85
C PRO A 113 14.32 6.22 12.56
N LEU A 114 13.38 6.43 13.49
CA LEU A 114 11.97 6.07 13.31
C LEU A 114 11.34 6.87 12.15
N GLY A 115 11.65 8.16 12.04
CA GLY A 115 11.22 9.01 10.92
C GLY A 115 11.72 8.48 9.57
N VAL A 116 12.98 8.05 9.50
CA VAL A 116 13.53 7.42 8.28
C VAL A 116 12.80 6.13 7.93
N LEU A 117 12.48 5.30 8.93
CA LEU A 117 11.72 4.06 8.71
C LEU A 117 10.29 4.34 8.22
N ILE A 118 9.62 5.36 8.77
CA ILE A 118 8.27 5.75 8.31
C ILE A 118 8.32 6.19 6.86
N ILE A 119 9.21 7.12 6.49
CA ILE A 119 9.34 7.60 5.10
C ILE A 119 9.64 6.43 4.16
N THR A 120 10.55 5.54 4.53
CA THR A 120 10.89 4.35 3.74
C THR A 120 9.67 3.45 3.56
N GLY A 121 8.92 3.19 4.64
CA GLY A 121 7.70 2.38 4.62
C GLY A 121 6.62 2.99 3.72
N ASP A 122 6.41 4.30 3.81
CA ASP A 122 5.44 5.02 2.98
C ASP A 122 5.81 5.00 1.48
N VAL A 123 7.10 5.16 1.16
CA VAL A 123 7.58 5.03 -0.23
C VAL A 123 7.38 3.61 -0.76
N LEU A 124 7.71 2.59 0.03
CA LEU A 124 7.48 1.19 -0.35
C LEU A 124 5.98 0.90 -0.55
N LEU A 125 5.15 1.42 0.34
CA LEU A 125 3.69 1.29 0.25
C LEU A 125 3.18 2.01 -1.01
N LEU A 126 3.66 3.23 -1.28
CA LEU A 126 3.33 4.00 -2.48
C LEU A 126 3.67 3.21 -3.75
N VAL A 127 4.89 2.70 -3.85
CA VAL A 127 5.30 1.86 -4.98
C VAL A 127 4.40 0.63 -5.11
N GLN A 128 4.09 -0.04 -4.00
CA GLN A 128 3.28 -1.25 -4.01
C GLN A 128 1.84 -1.00 -4.50
N VAL A 129 1.20 0.09 -4.08
CA VAL A 129 -0.20 0.37 -4.47
C VAL A 129 -0.33 0.84 -5.92
N TRP A 130 0.75 1.40 -6.50
CA TRP A 130 0.77 1.85 -7.89
C TRP A 130 1.31 0.81 -8.87
N LYS A 131 1.80 -0.34 -8.41
CA LYS A 131 2.17 -1.44 -9.31
C LYS A 131 0.97 -1.82 -10.18
N PRO A 132 1.16 -1.99 -11.50
CA PRO A 132 0.12 -2.54 -12.37
C PRO A 132 -0.28 -3.94 -11.90
N ALA A 133 -1.57 -4.28 -11.99
CA ALA A 133 -2.00 -5.66 -11.78
C ALA A 133 -1.23 -6.53 -12.79
N ARG A 134 -0.54 -7.57 -12.31
CA ARG A 134 0.07 -8.55 -13.23
C ARG A 134 -1.04 -9.08 -14.12
N ALA A 135 -0.90 -8.91 -15.44
CA ALA A 135 -1.70 -9.64 -16.39
C ALA A 135 -1.48 -11.15 -16.06
N VAL A 136 -2.55 -11.84 -15.73
CA VAL A 136 -2.53 -13.30 -15.74
C VAL A 136 -2.28 -13.62 -17.19
N THR A 137 -1.05 -13.97 -17.55
CA THR A 137 -0.77 -14.68 -18.79
C THR A 137 -1.57 -15.98 -18.64
N GLU A 138 -2.76 -16.02 -19.26
CA GLU A 138 -3.35 -17.28 -19.63
C GLU A 138 -2.27 -17.98 -20.45
N ASP A 139 -1.68 -18.98 -19.83
CA ASP A 139 -0.95 -20.00 -20.55
C ASP A 139 -2.01 -20.67 -21.43
N ALA A 140 -2.24 -20.05 -22.59
CA ALA A 140 -3.07 -20.61 -23.64
C ALA A 140 -2.37 -21.89 -24.02
N GLY A 141 -2.91 -22.99 -23.48
CA GLY A 141 -2.40 -24.33 -23.69
C GLY A 141 -2.08 -24.53 -25.17
N ALA A 142 -0.85 -24.88 -25.44
CA ALA A 142 -0.41 -25.30 -26.75
C ALA A 142 -1.46 -26.28 -27.30
N PRO A 143 -1.90 -26.15 -28.56
CA PRO A 143 -2.80 -27.10 -29.16
C PRO A 143 -2.15 -28.48 -29.06
N ALA A 144 -2.88 -29.44 -28.48
CA ALA A 144 -2.45 -30.82 -28.48
C ALA A 144 -2.22 -31.23 -29.94
N GLU A 145 -0.95 -31.48 -30.30
CA GLU A 145 -0.60 -32.11 -31.58
C GLU A 145 -1.38 -33.41 -31.68
N THR A 146 -2.36 -33.41 -32.56
CA THR A 146 -3.01 -34.65 -32.99
C THR A 146 -2.00 -35.49 -33.73
N VAL A 147 -1.38 -36.42 -33.01
CA VAL A 147 -0.62 -37.51 -33.64
C VAL A 147 -1.59 -38.33 -34.47
N THR A 148 -1.66 -38.05 -35.77
CA THR A 148 -2.30 -38.89 -36.73
C THR A 148 -1.46 -40.16 -36.87
N ALA A 149 -1.92 -41.24 -36.22
CA ALA A 149 -1.39 -42.58 -36.47
C ALA A 149 -1.65 -42.96 -37.92
N GLY A 150 -0.61 -42.92 -38.74
CA GLY A 150 -0.63 -43.44 -40.10
C GLY A 150 -0.81 -44.95 -40.08
N SER A 151 -1.98 -45.43 -40.49
CA SER A 151 -2.22 -46.82 -40.78
C SER A 151 -1.48 -47.21 -42.09
N GLY A 152 -0.32 -47.82 -41.95
CA GLY A 152 0.35 -48.51 -43.05
C GLY A 152 -0.37 -49.80 -43.39
N HIS A 153 -1.04 -49.81 -44.52
CA HIS A 153 -1.42 -51.08 -45.18
C HIS A 153 -0.23 -51.60 -45.96
N ALA A 154 0.25 -52.79 -45.59
CA ALA A 154 1.12 -53.63 -46.42
C ALA A 154 0.27 -54.57 -47.22
N SER A 155 0.45 -54.59 -48.49
CA SER A 155 0.12 -55.66 -49.42
C SER A 155 1.38 -56.27 -50.00
#